data_9234be89581c6d6a01aaeda1071f2151
#
_entry.id   9234be89581c6d6a01aaeda1071f2151
#
_cell.length_a   1.000
_cell.length_b   1.000
_cell.length_c   1.000
_cell.angle_alpha   90.00
_cell.angle_beta   90.00
_cell.angle_gamma   90.00
#
_symmetry.space_group_name_H-M   'P 1'
#
loop_
_entity.id
_entity.type
_entity.pdbx_description
1 polymer ?
#
loop_
_entity_poly.entity_id
_entity_poly.type
_entity_poly.pdbx_seq_one_letter_code
_entity_poly.pdbx_strand_id
1 'polypeptide(L)'
;VMKNNLYNYILGIADNSLILGQRLGQLCGHGPSLETDIACTNISLDLFGQVRSYFQYAAKIAGDQRTEDDIAMLRKERDYKNVLLVEQPNNNFAFTIGRQFLFDVYHLAFLTELQNSNDFTLSVIAKKCVKEVSYHLRFSSDWIKRLGNGTSVSNEKMQEAINDLWTYTDELFYQTKADKKMVFEGVGVDITKLKNNYYSHINDILLEATLKIPESKWFQ
;
A
#
# COMPACT_ATOMS: atom_id res chain seq x y z
N VAL A 1 -25.24 5.08 11.07
CA VAL A 1 -24.11 5.99 10.79
C VAL A 1 -22.76 5.31 11.10
N MET A 2 -22.59 4.73 12.29
CA MET A 2 -21.33 4.07 12.70
C MET A 2 -20.95 2.90 11.79
N LYS A 3 -21.87 1.96 11.52
CA LYS A 3 -21.63 0.84 10.60
C LYS A 3 -21.18 1.28 9.20
N ASN A 4 -21.72 2.38 8.67
CA ASN A 4 -21.36 2.88 7.35
C ASN A 4 -19.93 3.49 7.35
N ASN A 5 -19.51 4.15 8.42
CA ASN A 5 -18.14 4.69 8.53
C ASN A 5 -17.11 3.56 8.65
N LEU A 6 -17.37 2.56 9.48
CA LEU A 6 -16.50 1.39 9.61
C LEU A 6 -16.40 0.62 8.28
N TYR A 7 -17.53 0.39 7.60
CA TYR A 7 -17.54 -0.22 6.28
C TYR A 7 -16.66 0.56 5.29
N ASN A 8 -16.85 1.87 5.18
CA ASN A 8 -16.06 2.72 4.28
C ASN A 8 -14.56 2.76 4.66
N TYR A 9 -14.25 2.74 5.95
CA TYR A 9 -12.87 2.66 6.44
C TYR A 9 -12.19 1.36 6.01
N ILE A 10 -12.87 0.23 6.16
CA ILE A 10 -12.37 -1.08 5.74
C ILE A 10 -12.16 -1.11 4.22
N LEU A 11 -13.09 -0.55 3.44
CA LEU A 11 -12.92 -0.46 1.98
C LEU A 11 -11.67 0.32 1.61
N GLY A 12 -11.40 1.47 2.26
CA GLY A 12 -10.20 2.26 2.00
C GLY A 12 -8.91 1.48 2.23
N ILE A 13 -8.86 0.65 3.28
CA ILE A 13 -7.70 -0.21 3.55
C ILE A 13 -7.57 -1.30 2.48
N ALA A 14 -8.67 -2.01 2.22
CA ALA A 14 -8.67 -3.18 1.35
C ALA A 14 -8.43 -2.83 -0.13
N ASP A 15 -8.99 -1.72 -0.60
CA ASP A 15 -8.88 -1.30 -2.00
C ASP A 15 -7.44 -0.98 -2.39
N ASN A 16 -6.66 -0.39 -1.49
CA ASN A 16 -5.22 -0.17 -1.71
C ASN A 16 -4.50 -1.49 -2.00
N SER A 17 -4.71 -2.50 -1.16
CA SER A 17 -4.10 -3.82 -1.33
C SER A 17 -4.63 -4.54 -2.57
N LEU A 18 -5.93 -4.39 -2.90
CA LEU A 18 -6.53 -4.99 -4.09
C LEU A 18 -5.88 -4.46 -5.37
N ILE A 19 -5.83 -3.15 -5.52
CA ILE A 19 -5.31 -2.51 -6.74
C ILE A 19 -3.81 -2.76 -6.88
N LEU A 20 -3.04 -2.64 -5.79
CA LEU A 20 -1.61 -2.95 -5.83
C LEU A 20 -1.35 -4.42 -6.16
N GLY A 21 -2.12 -5.34 -5.56
CA GLY A 21 -2.05 -6.77 -5.86
C GLY A 21 -2.34 -7.07 -7.34
N GLN A 22 -3.35 -6.43 -7.93
CA GLN A 22 -3.66 -6.56 -9.36
C GLN A 22 -2.51 -6.03 -10.23
N ARG A 23 -1.89 -4.90 -9.88
CA ARG A 23 -0.73 -4.37 -10.61
C ARG A 23 0.46 -5.32 -10.57
N LEU A 24 0.75 -5.93 -9.42
CA LEU A 24 1.80 -6.95 -9.33
C LEU A 24 1.44 -8.23 -10.08
N GLY A 25 0.17 -8.65 -10.02
CA GLY A 25 -0.33 -9.79 -10.78
C GLY A 25 -0.17 -9.63 -12.30
N GLN A 26 -0.32 -8.41 -12.82
CA GLN A 26 -0.04 -8.10 -14.24
C GLN A 26 1.44 -8.29 -14.63
N LEU A 27 2.36 -8.25 -13.66
CA LEU A 27 3.79 -8.47 -13.89
C LEU A 27 4.15 -9.96 -13.99
N CYS A 28 3.29 -10.86 -13.57
CA CYS A 28 3.52 -12.31 -13.57
C CYS A 28 3.91 -12.80 -14.97
N GLY A 29 5.05 -13.48 -15.08
CA GLY A 29 5.65 -13.92 -16.36
C GLY A 29 6.45 -12.82 -17.08
N HIS A 30 6.58 -11.61 -16.52
CA HIS A 30 7.28 -10.46 -17.11
C HIS A 30 8.35 -9.88 -16.18
N GLY A 31 8.65 -10.53 -15.07
CA GLY A 31 9.69 -10.12 -14.14
C GLY A 31 11.09 -10.19 -14.75
N PRO A 32 12.08 -9.41 -14.25
CA PRO A 32 13.43 -9.36 -14.81
C PRO A 32 14.23 -10.65 -14.60
N SER A 33 13.85 -11.50 -13.66
CA SER A 33 14.37 -12.84 -13.41
C SER A 33 13.28 -13.72 -12.82
N LEU A 34 13.45 -15.04 -12.89
CA LEU A 34 12.49 -16.00 -12.35
C LEU A 34 12.23 -15.78 -10.86
N GLU A 35 13.29 -15.58 -10.09
CA GLU A 35 13.20 -15.39 -8.64
C GLU A 35 12.44 -14.10 -8.28
N THR A 36 12.68 -13.03 -9.04
CA THR A 36 11.99 -11.74 -8.84
C THR A 36 10.52 -11.82 -9.23
N ASP A 37 10.23 -12.50 -10.34
CA ASP A 37 8.87 -12.73 -10.81
C ASP A 37 8.05 -13.52 -9.78
N ILE A 38 8.62 -14.62 -9.26
CA ILE A 38 8.01 -15.41 -8.19
C ILE A 38 7.79 -14.58 -6.94
N ALA A 39 8.78 -13.75 -6.53
CA ALA A 39 8.65 -12.89 -5.34
C ALA A 39 7.52 -11.88 -5.52
N CYS A 40 7.45 -11.16 -6.65
CA CYS A 40 6.37 -10.20 -6.93
C CYS A 40 4.99 -10.89 -6.98
N THR A 41 4.92 -12.09 -7.56
CA THR A 41 3.69 -12.89 -7.59
C THR A 41 3.25 -13.30 -6.18
N ASN A 42 4.18 -13.71 -5.31
CA ASN A 42 3.86 -14.04 -3.92
C ASN A 42 3.39 -12.82 -3.13
N ILE A 43 4.01 -11.64 -3.32
CA ILE A 43 3.55 -10.38 -2.73
C ILE A 43 2.11 -10.07 -3.19
N SER A 44 1.81 -10.26 -4.48
CA SER A 44 0.45 -10.11 -5.02
C SER A 44 -0.55 -11.05 -4.32
N LEU A 45 -0.20 -12.31 -4.13
CA LEU A 45 -1.04 -13.29 -3.43
C LEU A 45 -1.25 -12.96 -1.96
N ASP A 46 -0.22 -12.47 -1.26
CA ASP A 46 -0.34 -11.99 0.12
C ASP A 46 -1.33 -10.82 0.21
N LEU A 47 -1.21 -9.84 -0.70
CA LEU A 47 -2.14 -8.70 -0.78
C LEU A 47 -3.58 -9.16 -1.01
N PHE A 48 -3.84 -10.11 -1.91
CA PHE A 48 -5.18 -10.68 -2.11
C PHE A 48 -5.69 -11.44 -0.87
N GLY A 49 -4.81 -12.12 -0.13
CA GLY A 49 -5.16 -12.75 1.14
C GLY A 49 -5.61 -11.74 2.21
N GLN A 50 -4.95 -10.58 2.25
CA GLN A 50 -5.33 -9.45 3.11
C GLN A 50 -6.68 -8.89 2.69
N VAL A 51 -6.86 -8.59 1.40
CA VAL A 51 -8.12 -8.10 0.81
C VAL A 51 -9.28 -8.99 1.17
N ARG A 52 -9.13 -10.31 1.01
CA ARG A 52 -10.16 -11.28 1.35
C ARG A 52 -10.59 -11.14 2.81
N SER A 53 -9.64 -11.04 3.72
CA SER A 53 -9.92 -10.91 5.16
C SER A 53 -10.71 -9.62 5.46
N TYR A 54 -10.34 -8.51 4.86
CA TYR A 54 -11.02 -7.22 5.02
C TYR A 54 -12.41 -7.22 4.39
N PHE A 55 -12.57 -7.76 3.17
CA PHE A 55 -13.88 -7.78 2.51
C PHE A 55 -14.86 -8.78 3.15
N GLN A 56 -14.40 -9.90 3.69
CA GLN A 56 -15.24 -10.77 4.51
C GLN A 56 -15.79 -10.02 5.73
N TYR A 57 -14.94 -9.20 6.36
CA TYR A 57 -15.39 -8.38 7.48
C TYR A 57 -16.34 -7.27 7.02
N ALA A 58 -16.06 -6.60 5.90
CA ALA A 58 -16.95 -5.59 5.32
C ALA A 58 -18.33 -6.16 4.96
N ALA A 59 -18.39 -7.34 4.35
CA ALA A 59 -19.64 -8.05 4.02
C ALA A 59 -20.47 -8.34 5.28
N LYS A 60 -19.81 -8.81 6.34
CA LYS A 60 -20.47 -9.04 7.63
C LYS A 60 -21.05 -7.75 8.24
N ILE A 61 -20.34 -6.61 8.10
CA ILE A 61 -20.82 -5.31 8.58
C ILE A 61 -22.00 -4.82 7.74
N ALA A 62 -21.93 -4.98 6.41
CA ALA A 62 -23.00 -4.57 5.49
C ALA A 62 -24.30 -5.30 5.80
N GLY A 63 -24.26 -6.62 5.99
CA GLY A 63 -25.39 -7.45 6.37
C GLY A 63 -26.48 -7.56 5.29
N ASP A 64 -26.13 -7.34 4.02
CA ASP A 64 -27.03 -7.29 2.87
C ASP A 64 -26.79 -8.44 1.87
N GLN A 65 -26.31 -9.57 2.34
CA GLN A 65 -26.05 -10.80 1.55
C GLN A 65 -24.89 -10.70 0.53
N ARG A 66 -24.21 -9.54 0.40
CA ARG A 66 -23.03 -9.45 -0.45
C ARG A 66 -21.89 -10.30 0.11
N THR A 67 -21.21 -11.00 -0.79
CA THR A 67 -19.99 -11.74 -0.50
C THR A 67 -18.76 -10.82 -0.59
N GLU A 68 -17.60 -11.31 -0.17
CA GLU A 68 -16.32 -10.64 -0.40
C GLU A 68 -16.05 -10.42 -1.90
N ASP A 69 -16.44 -11.39 -2.76
CA ASP A 69 -16.26 -11.30 -4.20
C ASP A 69 -17.16 -10.23 -4.83
N ASP A 70 -18.40 -10.10 -4.36
CA ASP A 70 -19.29 -9.02 -4.79
C ASP A 70 -18.70 -7.64 -4.47
N ILE A 71 -18.11 -7.49 -3.28
CA ILE A 71 -17.44 -6.26 -2.87
C ILE A 71 -16.17 -6.02 -3.71
N ALA A 72 -15.43 -7.07 -4.02
CA ALA A 72 -14.20 -6.95 -4.81
C ALA A 72 -14.47 -6.59 -6.27
N MET A 73 -15.49 -7.18 -6.91
CA MET A 73 -15.61 -7.22 -8.37
C MET A 73 -16.83 -6.49 -8.94
N LEU A 74 -17.89 -6.27 -8.16
CA LEU A 74 -19.15 -5.73 -8.70
C LEU A 74 -19.36 -4.24 -8.43
N ARG A 75 -18.39 -3.56 -7.82
CA ARG A 75 -18.41 -2.11 -7.63
C ARG A 75 -18.05 -1.38 -8.94
N LYS A 76 -18.61 -0.18 -9.12
CA LYS A 76 -18.20 0.71 -10.19
C LYS A 76 -16.81 1.28 -9.90
N GLU A 77 -16.07 1.65 -10.93
CA GLU A 77 -14.72 2.23 -10.83
C GLU A 77 -14.61 3.32 -9.75
N ARG A 78 -15.58 4.25 -9.70
CA ARG A 78 -15.59 5.37 -8.73
C ARG A 78 -15.99 4.98 -7.30
N ASP A 79 -16.37 3.74 -7.06
CA ASP A 79 -16.73 3.24 -5.74
C ASP A 79 -15.50 2.71 -4.97
N TYR A 80 -14.38 2.50 -5.68
CA TYR A 80 -13.11 2.13 -5.06
C TYR A 80 -12.50 3.34 -4.34
N LYS A 81 -11.79 3.08 -3.24
CA LYS A 81 -11.31 4.09 -2.29
C LYS A 81 -9.80 4.06 -2.11
N ASN A 82 -9.11 3.45 -3.04
CA ASN A 82 -7.66 3.39 -3.05
C ASN A 82 -7.04 4.75 -3.38
N VAL A 83 -5.79 4.92 -2.96
CA VAL A 83 -4.97 6.07 -3.33
C VAL A 83 -4.40 5.93 -4.74
N LEU A 84 -4.11 7.05 -5.38
CA LEU A 84 -3.58 7.08 -6.76
C LEU A 84 -2.20 6.43 -6.90
N LEU A 85 -1.40 6.41 -5.84
CA LEU A 85 -0.09 5.76 -5.84
C LEU A 85 -0.18 4.30 -6.30
N VAL A 86 -1.14 3.53 -5.78
CA VAL A 86 -1.27 2.10 -6.09
C VAL A 86 -1.83 1.81 -7.47
N GLU A 87 -2.46 2.80 -8.11
CA GLU A 87 -3.00 2.70 -9.49
C GLU A 87 -1.92 2.82 -10.56
N GLN A 88 -0.78 3.40 -10.24
CA GLN A 88 0.24 3.72 -11.24
C GLN A 88 0.65 2.46 -12.01
N PRO A 89 0.87 2.55 -13.34
CA PRO A 89 1.17 1.40 -14.19
C PRO A 89 2.54 0.77 -13.89
N ASN A 90 2.78 -0.43 -14.44
CA ASN A 90 4.05 -1.13 -14.31
C ASN A 90 5.07 -0.70 -15.38
N ASN A 91 5.29 0.57 -15.66
CA ASN A 91 6.11 1.07 -16.76
C ASN A 91 7.42 0.30 -17.01
N ASN A 92 8.26 0.21 -15.98
CA ASN A 92 9.45 -0.62 -15.93
C ASN A 92 9.65 -1.17 -14.52
N PHE A 93 10.63 -2.06 -14.37
CA PHE A 93 10.85 -2.71 -13.07
C PHE A 93 11.24 -1.73 -11.96
N ALA A 94 12.02 -0.68 -12.26
CA ALA A 94 12.36 0.34 -11.27
C ALA A 94 11.10 1.10 -10.80
N PHE A 95 10.21 1.42 -11.73
CA PHE A 95 8.93 2.07 -11.41
C PHE A 95 8.03 1.17 -10.56
N THR A 96 7.92 -0.12 -10.92
CA THR A 96 7.15 -1.11 -10.15
C THR A 96 7.66 -1.22 -8.71
N ILE A 97 8.98 -1.33 -8.54
CA ILE A 97 9.63 -1.43 -7.21
C ILE A 97 9.50 -0.12 -6.44
N GLY A 98 9.68 1.03 -7.10
CA GLY A 98 9.49 2.36 -6.48
C GLY A 98 8.08 2.52 -5.90
N ARG A 99 7.05 2.18 -6.70
CA ARG A 99 5.66 2.18 -6.25
C ARG A 99 5.44 1.25 -5.06
N GLN A 100 5.93 0.00 -5.16
CA GLN A 100 5.83 -0.97 -4.09
C GLN A 100 6.50 -0.46 -2.81
N PHE A 101 7.72 0.02 -2.88
CA PHE A 101 8.49 0.53 -1.74
C PHE A 101 7.77 1.70 -1.05
N LEU A 102 7.35 2.71 -1.80
CA LEU A 102 6.67 3.87 -1.25
C LEU A 102 5.37 3.48 -0.53
N PHE A 103 4.64 2.48 -1.07
CA PHE A 103 3.45 1.99 -0.40
C PHE A 103 3.77 1.09 0.80
N ASP A 104 4.78 0.21 0.72
CA ASP A 104 5.14 -0.72 1.81
C ASP A 104 5.57 0.01 3.08
N VAL A 105 6.32 1.12 2.97
CA VAL A 105 6.70 1.95 4.13
C VAL A 105 5.46 2.46 4.85
N TYR A 106 4.49 2.98 4.11
CA TYR A 106 3.21 3.42 4.67
C TYR A 106 2.42 2.25 5.25
N HIS A 107 2.28 1.17 4.49
CA HIS A 107 1.44 0.03 4.83
C HIS A 107 1.91 -0.67 6.11
N LEU A 108 3.22 -0.87 6.26
CA LEU A 108 3.77 -1.45 7.48
C LEU A 108 3.52 -0.56 8.70
N ALA A 109 3.78 0.74 8.59
CA ALA A 109 3.53 1.69 9.67
C ALA A 109 2.05 1.73 10.06
N PHE A 110 1.16 1.79 9.05
CA PHE A 110 -0.29 1.76 9.25
C PHE A 110 -0.76 0.49 9.97
N LEU A 111 -0.34 -0.69 9.49
CA LEU A 111 -0.73 -1.97 10.09
C LEU A 111 -0.17 -2.14 11.51
N THR A 112 1.03 -1.62 11.77
CA THR A 112 1.64 -1.64 13.11
C THR A 112 0.78 -0.88 14.10
N GLU A 113 0.25 0.27 13.73
CA GLU A 113 -0.70 1.01 14.58
C GLU A 113 -2.07 0.34 14.65
N LEU A 114 -2.57 -0.20 13.53
CA LEU A 114 -3.89 -0.86 13.47
C LEU A 114 -3.99 -2.10 14.37
N GLN A 115 -2.86 -2.73 14.73
CA GLN A 115 -2.83 -3.82 15.71
C GLN A 115 -3.42 -3.41 17.07
N ASN A 116 -3.39 -2.11 17.38
CA ASN A 116 -3.88 -1.54 18.64
C ASN A 116 -5.34 -1.05 18.53
N SER A 117 -6.02 -1.36 17.43
CA SER A 117 -7.43 -0.98 17.23
C SER A 117 -8.34 -1.53 18.34
N ASN A 118 -9.32 -0.72 18.78
CA ASN A 118 -10.41 -1.16 19.65
C ASN A 118 -11.34 -2.15 18.93
N ASP A 119 -11.31 -2.23 17.61
CA ASP A 119 -12.00 -3.26 16.84
C ASP A 119 -11.14 -4.54 16.80
N PHE A 120 -11.61 -5.56 17.51
CA PHE A 120 -10.90 -6.84 17.63
C PHE A 120 -10.59 -7.49 16.28
N THR A 121 -11.53 -7.42 15.33
CA THR A 121 -11.37 -8.05 14.01
C THR A 121 -10.26 -7.34 13.21
N LEU A 122 -10.25 -6.01 13.19
CA LEU A 122 -9.20 -5.23 12.54
C LEU A 122 -7.83 -5.46 13.19
N SER A 123 -7.77 -5.50 14.53
CA SER A 123 -6.54 -5.80 15.26
C SER A 123 -5.96 -7.17 14.88
N VAL A 124 -6.80 -8.21 14.79
CA VAL A 124 -6.37 -9.57 14.42
C VAL A 124 -5.88 -9.64 12.97
N ILE A 125 -6.61 -9.01 12.04
CA ILE A 125 -6.19 -8.95 10.63
C ILE A 125 -4.85 -8.24 10.53
N ALA A 126 -4.69 -7.07 11.16
CA ALA A 126 -3.45 -6.31 11.15
C ALA A 126 -2.25 -7.11 11.68
N LYS A 127 -2.41 -7.84 12.80
CA LYS A 127 -1.36 -8.70 13.38
C LYS A 127 -0.86 -9.79 12.43
N LYS A 128 -1.77 -10.35 11.63
CA LYS A 128 -1.40 -11.29 10.57
C LYS A 128 -0.62 -10.58 9.46
N CYS A 129 -1.16 -9.49 8.93
CA CYS A 129 -0.63 -8.78 7.77
C CYS A 129 0.75 -8.14 8.02
N VAL A 130 1.05 -7.68 9.24
CA VAL A 130 2.36 -7.08 9.58
C VAL A 130 3.52 -7.99 9.22
N LYS A 131 3.40 -9.31 9.41
CA LYS A 131 4.48 -10.26 9.07
C LYS A 131 4.74 -10.32 7.56
N GLU A 132 3.68 -10.35 6.78
CA GLU A 132 3.72 -10.37 5.31
C GLU A 132 4.33 -9.04 4.80
N VAL A 133 3.80 -7.90 5.23
CA VAL A 133 4.25 -6.58 4.78
C VAL A 133 5.67 -6.24 5.25
N SER A 134 6.12 -6.78 6.38
CA SER A 134 7.54 -6.67 6.79
C SER A 134 8.47 -7.34 5.78
N TYR A 135 8.07 -8.46 5.17
CA TYR A 135 8.80 -9.07 4.08
C TYR A 135 8.73 -8.22 2.81
N HIS A 136 7.55 -7.71 2.46
CA HIS A 136 7.36 -6.84 1.28
C HIS A 136 8.29 -5.63 1.36
N LEU A 137 8.31 -4.93 2.49
CA LEU A 137 9.17 -3.76 2.68
C LEU A 137 10.66 -4.11 2.59
N ARG A 138 11.09 -5.23 3.18
CA ARG A 138 12.47 -5.69 3.05
C ARG A 138 12.84 -5.93 1.59
N PHE A 139 11.99 -6.67 0.86
CA PHE A 139 12.19 -6.99 -0.55
C PHE A 139 12.29 -5.71 -1.41
N SER A 140 11.33 -4.80 -1.26
CA SER A 140 11.30 -3.56 -2.04
C SER A 140 12.46 -2.64 -1.69
N SER A 141 12.82 -2.48 -0.40
CA SER A 141 14.00 -1.70 0.04
C SER A 141 15.32 -2.25 -0.50
N ASP A 142 15.49 -3.58 -0.48
CA ASP A 142 16.69 -4.21 -1.03
C ASP A 142 16.82 -3.96 -2.54
N TRP A 143 15.71 -3.95 -3.27
CA TRP A 143 15.74 -3.62 -4.69
C TRP A 143 15.99 -2.13 -4.97
N ILE A 144 15.44 -1.20 -4.17
CA ILE A 144 15.81 0.22 -4.26
C ILE A 144 17.33 0.39 -4.15
N LYS A 145 17.94 -0.23 -3.13
CA LYS A 145 19.39 -0.17 -2.91
C LYS A 145 20.19 -0.81 -4.05
N ARG A 146 19.76 -1.97 -4.56
CA ARG A 146 20.43 -2.65 -5.68
C ARG A 146 20.39 -1.85 -6.97
N LEU A 147 19.26 -1.24 -7.31
CA LEU A 147 19.10 -0.45 -8.51
C LEU A 147 19.83 0.89 -8.39
N GLY A 148 19.73 1.54 -7.24
CA GLY A 148 20.41 2.81 -6.98
C GLY A 148 21.93 2.70 -6.97
N ASN A 149 22.50 1.66 -6.35
CA ASN A 149 23.94 1.43 -6.27
C ASN A 149 24.48 0.56 -7.42
N GLY A 150 23.66 0.25 -8.42
CA GLY A 150 24.05 -0.59 -9.55
C GLY A 150 24.81 0.18 -10.64
N THR A 151 24.34 0.09 -11.88
CA THR A 151 24.88 0.83 -13.02
C THR A 151 24.29 2.25 -13.06
N SER A 152 24.94 3.17 -13.83
CA SER A 152 24.38 4.51 -14.09
C SER A 152 22.94 4.42 -14.63
N VAL A 153 22.70 3.48 -15.56
CA VAL A 153 21.40 3.27 -16.17
C VAL A 153 20.34 2.82 -15.14
N SER A 154 20.68 1.91 -14.23
CA SER A 154 19.73 1.48 -13.19
C SER A 154 19.47 2.57 -12.15
N ASN A 155 20.51 3.34 -11.79
CA ASN A 155 20.36 4.50 -10.89
C ASN A 155 19.47 5.57 -11.49
N GLU A 156 19.71 5.98 -12.75
CA GLU A 156 18.87 6.95 -13.46
C GLU A 156 17.42 6.52 -13.52
N LYS A 157 17.13 5.27 -13.95
CA LYS A 157 15.76 4.73 -13.99
C LYS A 157 15.09 4.70 -12.62
N MET A 158 15.85 4.37 -11.57
CA MET A 158 15.31 4.35 -10.21
C MET A 158 15.01 5.77 -9.71
N GLN A 159 15.90 6.72 -9.99
CA GLN A 159 15.70 8.13 -9.66
C GLN A 159 14.46 8.71 -10.38
N GLU A 160 14.33 8.44 -11.68
CA GLU A 160 13.15 8.85 -12.47
C GLU A 160 11.87 8.29 -11.86
N ALA A 161 11.85 6.98 -11.54
CA ALA A 161 10.70 6.33 -10.94
C ALA A 161 10.32 6.95 -9.59
N ILE A 162 11.28 7.23 -8.72
CA ILE A 162 11.03 7.90 -7.45
C ILE A 162 10.51 9.32 -7.65
N ASN A 163 11.09 10.10 -8.60
CA ASN A 163 10.62 11.46 -8.89
C ASN A 163 9.17 11.49 -9.37
N ASP A 164 8.80 10.58 -10.27
CA ASP A 164 7.45 10.52 -10.85
C ASP A 164 6.41 10.08 -9.80
N LEU A 165 6.76 9.10 -8.97
CA LEU A 165 5.87 8.55 -7.96
C LEU A 165 5.72 9.44 -6.73
N TRP A 166 6.69 10.32 -6.47
CA TRP A 166 6.72 11.17 -5.29
C TRP A 166 5.49 12.04 -5.14
N THR A 167 4.93 12.50 -6.23
CA THR A 167 3.75 13.38 -6.26
C THR A 167 2.50 12.73 -5.65
N TYR A 168 2.45 11.40 -5.58
CA TYR A 168 1.32 10.64 -5.03
C TYR A 168 1.48 10.28 -3.56
N THR A 169 2.62 10.58 -2.93
CA THR A 169 2.89 10.13 -1.56
C THR A 169 2.11 10.89 -0.50
N ASP A 170 1.83 12.16 -0.70
CA ASP A 170 1.11 12.97 0.27
C ASP A 170 -0.36 12.57 0.42
N GLU A 171 -0.96 12.00 -0.62
CA GLU A 171 -2.33 11.48 -0.57
C GLU A 171 -2.50 10.37 0.49
N LEU A 172 -1.44 9.59 0.77
CA LEU A 172 -1.42 8.56 1.80
C LEU A 172 -1.83 9.08 3.19
N PHE A 173 -1.65 10.39 3.44
CA PHE A 173 -1.93 11.03 4.72
C PHE A 173 -3.22 11.84 4.72
N TYR A 174 -4.02 11.75 3.64
CA TYR A 174 -5.31 12.41 3.58
C TYR A 174 -6.38 11.61 4.33
N GLN A 175 -6.97 12.22 5.35
CA GLN A 175 -8.04 11.61 6.13
C GLN A 175 -9.42 11.99 5.60
N THR A 176 -10.20 10.99 5.23
CA THR A 176 -11.63 11.15 4.92
C THR A 176 -12.45 11.43 6.19
N LYS A 177 -13.74 11.76 6.01
CA LYS A 177 -14.67 11.87 7.15
C LYS A 177 -14.83 10.55 7.91
N ALA A 178 -14.77 9.42 7.21
CA ALA A 178 -14.86 8.09 7.81
C ALA A 178 -13.61 7.80 8.66
N ASP A 179 -12.41 8.10 8.13
CA ASP A 179 -11.14 7.90 8.86
C ASP A 179 -11.12 8.69 10.16
N LYS A 180 -11.44 10.00 10.10
CA LYS A 180 -11.50 10.87 11.29
C LYS A 180 -12.47 10.34 12.35
N LYS A 181 -13.61 9.79 11.92
CA LYS A 181 -14.58 9.20 12.84
C LYS A 181 -14.04 7.93 13.48
N MET A 182 -13.40 7.04 12.70
CA MET A 182 -12.81 5.81 13.22
C MET A 182 -11.64 6.09 14.17
N VAL A 183 -10.82 7.10 13.88
CA VAL A 183 -9.76 7.56 14.79
C VAL A 183 -10.35 8.07 16.12
N PHE A 184 -11.39 8.87 16.07
CA PHE A 184 -12.06 9.37 17.27
C PHE A 184 -12.63 8.25 18.16
N GLU A 185 -13.08 7.15 17.56
CA GLU A 185 -13.62 5.98 18.25
C GLU A 185 -12.52 5.00 18.72
N GLY A 186 -11.25 5.30 18.43
CA GLY A 186 -10.11 4.41 18.75
C GLY A 186 -10.08 3.13 17.90
N VAL A 187 -10.82 3.10 16.80
CA VAL A 187 -10.87 1.98 15.84
C VAL A 187 -9.85 2.18 14.72
N GLY A 188 -9.74 3.41 14.22
CA GLY A 188 -8.87 3.76 13.09
C GLY A 188 -7.50 4.28 13.52
N VAL A 189 -6.58 4.31 12.56
CA VAL A 189 -5.23 4.86 12.72
C VAL A 189 -5.20 6.34 12.37
N ASP A 190 -4.58 7.16 13.21
CA ASP A 190 -4.27 8.55 12.88
C ASP A 190 -3.06 8.62 11.95
N ILE A 191 -3.35 8.51 10.65
CA ILE A 191 -2.32 8.46 9.60
C ILE A 191 -1.47 9.74 9.55
N THR A 192 -1.95 10.88 10.08
CA THR A 192 -1.17 12.12 10.09
C THR A 192 0.08 12.00 10.98
N LYS A 193 0.02 11.17 12.03
CA LYS A 193 1.15 10.90 12.93
C LYS A 193 2.24 10.04 12.29
N LEU A 194 1.90 9.28 11.23
CA LEU A 194 2.85 8.41 10.53
C LEU A 194 3.77 9.19 9.59
N LYS A 195 3.37 10.40 9.16
CA LYS A 195 3.99 11.17 8.07
C LYS A 195 5.48 11.41 8.29
N ASN A 196 5.88 11.84 9.46
CA ASN A 196 7.29 12.14 9.74
C ASN A 196 8.17 10.89 9.70
N ASN A 197 7.72 9.79 10.31
CA ASN A 197 8.44 8.52 10.31
C ASN A 197 8.51 7.91 8.90
N TYR A 198 7.44 8.06 8.12
CA TYR A 198 7.38 7.64 6.72
C TYR A 198 8.49 8.29 5.90
N TYR A 199 8.55 9.62 5.89
CA TYR A 199 9.57 10.35 5.13
C TYR A 199 10.98 10.12 5.67
N SER A 200 11.16 10.01 6.97
CA SER A 200 12.47 9.67 7.56
C SER A 200 12.97 8.32 7.05
N HIS A 201 12.12 7.28 7.10
CA HIS A 201 12.51 5.95 6.63
C HIS A 201 12.84 5.91 5.14
N ILE A 202 12.06 6.60 4.31
CA ILE A 202 12.32 6.69 2.86
C ILE A 202 13.66 7.40 2.62
N ASN A 203 13.90 8.53 3.30
CA ASN A 203 15.12 9.30 3.16
C ASN A 203 16.35 8.44 3.47
N ASP A 204 16.32 7.66 4.55
CA ASP A 204 17.41 6.77 4.93
C ASP A 204 17.72 5.76 3.81
N ILE A 205 16.69 5.11 3.27
CA ILE A 205 16.85 4.12 2.19
C ILE A 205 17.33 4.77 0.87
N LEU A 206 16.80 5.94 0.51
CA LEU A 206 17.25 6.65 -0.70
C LEU A 206 18.69 7.10 -0.61
N LEU A 207 19.15 7.60 0.57
CA LEU A 207 20.53 7.95 0.82
C LEU A 207 21.47 6.73 0.72
N GLU A 208 21.09 5.60 1.32
CA GLU A 208 21.85 4.35 1.18
C GLU A 208 21.90 3.85 -0.27
N ALA A 209 20.89 4.17 -1.08
CA ALA A 209 20.81 3.83 -2.49
C ALA A 209 21.50 4.85 -3.42
N THR A 210 22.19 5.86 -2.90
CA THR A 210 22.80 6.97 -3.69
C THR A 210 21.78 7.72 -4.56
N LEU A 211 20.53 7.76 -4.12
CA LEU A 211 19.44 8.48 -4.79
C LEU A 211 19.16 9.80 -4.09
N LYS A 212 18.66 10.76 -4.86
CA LYS A 212 18.28 12.08 -4.34
C LYS A 212 16.83 12.05 -3.86
N ILE A 213 16.57 12.73 -2.76
CA ILE A 213 15.22 12.97 -2.25
C ILE A 213 14.56 13.98 -3.19
N PRO A 214 13.37 13.67 -3.78
CA PRO A 214 12.68 14.60 -4.65
C PRO A 214 12.24 15.85 -3.88
N GLU A 215 12.33 17.01 -4.54
CA GLU A 215 11.67 18.22 -4.05
C GLU A 215 10.13 18.03 -4.16
N SER A 216 9.40 18.34 -3.09
CA SER A 216 7.94 18.18 -3.07
C SER A 216 7.31 19.08 -4.14
N LYS A 217 6.72 18.47 -5.17
CA LYS A 217 5.81 19.14 -6.11
C LYS A 217 4.42 18.61 -5.87
N TRP A 218 3.57 19.43 -5.26
CA TRP A 218 2.15 19.15 -5.17
C TRP A 218 1.49 19.35 -6.55
N PHE A 219 0.72 18.35 -6.99
CA PHE A 219 -0.37 18.64 -7.92
C PHE A 219 -1.56 19.10 -7.06
N GLN A 220 -1.92 20.37 -7.22
CA GLN A 220 -3.18 20.91 -6.70
C GLN A 220 -4.32 20.46 -7.59
#